data_1f0f218336bdbf79057e51a661b13716
#
_entry.id   1f0f218336bdbf79057e51a661b13716
#
_cell.length_a   1.000
_cell.length_b   1.000
_cell.length_c   1.000
_cell.angle_alpha   90.00
_cell.angle_beta   90.00
_cell.angle_gamma   90.00
#
_symmetry.space_group_name_H-M   'P 1'
#
loop_
_entity.id
_entity.type
_entity.pdbx_description
1 polymer ?
#
loop_
_entity_poly.entity_id
_entity_poly.type
_entity_poly.pdbx_seq_one_letter_code
_entity_poly.pdbx_strand_id
1 'polypeptide(L)'
;DRFGIKPLYFSKTATSFRFASNIQALLAAGDVDTDINPVGLHHQLTLHAVIPAPHTILKGVSKLAPGHSMMIRSDAPGQSFDQQQYWHLSATRPAEPRHEIEWTQQIHDALRKAVERRLSVADVPVGVLLSGGLDSSLLVGLLAEAGVKDLRTFSIGFEDIADEAGSEFEYSDAVV
;
A
#
# COMPACT_ATOMS: atom_id res chain seq x y z
N ASP A 1 1.98 6.48 -6.29
CA ASP A 1 0.50 6.36 -6.33
C ASP A 1 -0.15 7.17 -5.20
N ARG A 2 -1.50 7.17 -5.12
CA ARG A 2 -2.24 8.01 -4.18
C ARG A 2 -2.01 7.65 -2.71
N PHE A 3 -1.91 6.37 -2.40
CA PHE A 3 -1.85 5.85 -1.03
C PHE A 3 -0.47 5.29 -0.64
N GLY A 4 0.49 5.24 -1.55
CA GLY A 4 1.82 4.70 -1.29
C GLY A 4 1.86 3.16 -1.18
N ILE A 5 0.88 2.47 -1.77
CA ILE A 5 0.83 0.99 -1.78
C ILE A 5 2.07 0.42 -2.49
N LYS A 6 2.57 1.14 -3.51
CA LYS A 6 3.83 0.84 -4.18
C LYS A 6 4.81 1.96 -3.84
N PRO A 7 5.67 1.79 -2.83
CA PRO A 7 6.59 2.83 -2.41
C PRO A 7 7.66 3.09 -3.48
N LEU A 8 8.06 4.34 -3.60
CA LEU A 8 9.22 4.74 -4.38
C LEU A 8 10.29 5.28 -3.45
N TYR A 9 11.41 4.60 -3.40
CA TYR A 9 12.60 5.05 -2.67
C TYR A 9 13.58 5.71 -3.61
N PHE A 10 14.31 6.69 -3.10
CA PHE A 10 15.37 7.33 -3.86
C PHE A 10 16.56 7.70 -2.98
N SER A 11 17.73 7.74 -3.59
CA SER A 11 18.95 8.30 -3.01
C SER A 11 19.52 9.38 -3.92
N LYS A 12 20.12 10.38 -3.29
CA LYS A 12 20.69 11.55 -3.96
C LYS A 12 22.12 11.76 -3.46
N THR A 13 23.04 11.82 -4.40
CA THR A 13 24.43 12.25 -4.15
C THR A 13 24.70 13.55 -4.92
N ALA A 14 25.92 14.07 -4.82
CA ALA A 14 26.33 15.26 -5.58
C ALA A 14 26.28 15.04 -7.12
N THR A 15 26.44 13.78 -7.55
CA THR A 15 26.64 13.42 -8.97
C THR A 15 25.57 12.47 -9.51
N SER A 16 24.71 11.91 -8.66
CA SER A 16 23.75 10.90 -9.10
C SER A 16 22.42 11.02 -8.37
N PHE A 17 21.37 10.62 -9.06
CA PHE A 17 20.04 10.35 -8.50
C PHE A 17 19.64 8.92 -8.89
N ARG A 18 19.24 8.15 -7.90
CA ARG A 18 18.82 6.76 -8.08
C ARG A 18 17.47 6.56 -7.45
N PHE A 19 16.64 5.71 -8.04
CA PHE A 19 15.35 5.35 -7.47
C PHE A 19 15.04 3.87 -7.68
N ALA A 20 14.26 3.30 -6.77
CA ALA A 20 13.86 1.91 -6.82
C ALA A 20 12.57 1.69 -6.00
N SER A 21 11.92 0.57 -6.22
CA SER A 21 10.76 0.13 -5.43
C SER A 21 11.13 -0.48 -4.08
N ASN A 22 12.41 -0.76 -3.84
CA ASN A 22 12.92 -1.28 -2.57
C ASN A 22 14.31 -0.70 -2.24
N ILE A 23 14.65 -0.69 -0.95
CA ILE A 23 15.91 -0.13 -0.45
C ILE A 23 17.11 -0.97 -0.88
N GLN A 24 16.98 -2.30 -0.92
CA GLN A 24 18.06 -3.23 -1.25
C GLN A 24 18.65 -2.95 -2.64
N ALA A 25 17.80 -2.60 -3.62
CA ALA A 25 18.28 -2.24 -4.94
C ALA A 25 19.12 -0.95 -4.94
N LEU A 26 18.76 0.04 -4.10
CA LEU A 26 19.55 1.26 -3.93
C LEU A 26 20.89 0.96 -3.27
N LEU A 27 20.91 0.11 -2.24
CA LEU A 27 22.14 -0.30 -1.55
C LEU A 27 23.07 -1.08 -2.47
N ALA A 28 22.52 -1.98 -3.29
CA ALA A 28 23.28 -2.73 -4.28
C ALA A 28 23.95 -1.85 -5.35
N ALA A 29 23.35 -0.69 -5.65
CA ALA A 29 23.95 0.29 -6.56
C ALA A 29 25.16 1.04 -5.96
N GLY A 30 25.39 0.91 -4.65
CA GLY A 30 26.50 1.53 -3.91
C GLY A 30 26.36 3.03 -3.72
N ASP A 31 27.32 3.63 -3.02
CA ASP A 31 27.41 5.08 -2.79
C ASP A 31 26.13 5.66 -2.14
N VAL A 32 25.62 4.96 -1.12
CA VAL A 32 24.47 5.36 -0.31
C VAL A 32 24.91 5.47 1.15
N ASP A 33 24.59 6.58 1.81
CA ASP A 33 24.80 6.71 3.25
C ASP A 33 23.88 5.74 4.00
N THR A 34 24.50 4.78 4.68
CA THR A 34 23.83 3.72 5.44
C THR A 34 23.72 4.00 6.94
N ASP A 35 24.14 5.18 7.39
CA ASP A 35 23.93 5.60 8.77
C ASP A 35 22.44 5.58 9.14
N ILE A 36 22.16 5.28 10.40
CA ILE A 36 20.81 5.29 10.92
C ILE A 36 20.25 6.71 10.96
N ASN A 37 19.08 6.89 10.38
CA ASN A 37 18.30 8.11 10.49
C ASN A 37 17.58 8.14 11.85
N PRO A 38 17.92 9.02 12.79
CA PRO A 38 17.30 9.04 14.11
C PRO A 38 15.79 9.32 14.08
N VAL A 39 15.30 10.11 13.13
CA VAL A 39 13.86 10.33 12.92
C VAL A 39 13.18 9.07 12.42
N GLY A 40 13.80 8.41 11.45
CA GLY A 40 13.32 7.11 10.96
C GLY A 40 13.27 6.05 12.06
N LEU A 41 14.32 5.97 12.88
CA LEU A 41 14.36 5.06 14.02
C LEU A 41 13.26 5.38 15.05
N HIS A 42 13.07 6.65 15.37
CA HIS A 42 11.98 7.06 16.26
C HIS A 42 10.61 6.60 15.73
N HIS A 43 10.32 6.83 14.47
CA HIS A 43 9.06 6.37 13.86
C HIS A 43 8.95 4.84 13.85
N GLN A 44 10.03 4.13 13.55
CA GLN A 44 10.08 2.66 13.58
C GLN A 44 9.63 2.10 14.94
N LEU A 45 10.06 2.74 16.02
CA LEU A 45 9.76 2.30 17.38
C LEU A 45 8.38 2.75 17.88
N THR A 46 7.86 3.87 17.39
CA THR A 46 6.61 4.48 17.91
C THR A 46 5.39 4.24 17.04
N LEU A 47 5.55 3.92 15.75
CA LEU A 47 4.47 3.76 14.79
C LEU A 47 4.36 2.31 14.23
N HIS A 48 4.58 1.31 15.07
CA HIS A 48 4.50 -0.11 14.67
C HIS A 48 5.27 -0.42 13.38
N ALA A 49 6.56 -0.05 13.35
CA ALA A 49 7.44 -0.23 12.22
C ALA A 49 7.07 0.59 10.94
N VAL A 50 6.14 1.51 11.02
CA VAL A 50 5.82 2.42 9.92
C VAL A 50 6.69 3.66 10.00
N ILE A 51 7.49 3.91 8.95
CA ILE A 51 8.27 5.14 8.83
C ILE A 51 7.61 6.01 7.75
N PRO A 52 6.97 7.14 8.11
CA PRO A 52 6.35 8.03 7.13
C PRO A 52 7.36 8.66 6.17
N ALA A 53 6.91 8.92 4.93
CA ALA A 53 7.69 9.71 4.00
C ALA A 53 7.93 11.14 4.56
N PRO A 54 9.06 11.78 4.26
CA PRO A 54 10.11 11.34 3.34
C PRO A 54 11.15 10.40 3.96
N HIS A 55 10.99 10.05 5.23
CA HIS A 55 12.02 9.32 5.98
C HIS A 55 12.06 7.83 5.64
N THR A 56 13.24 7.26 5.83
CA THR A 56 13.48 5.82 5.94
C THR A 56 14.37 5.58 7.16
N ILE A 57 14.70 4.33 7.43
CA ILE A 57 15.63 3.99 8.51
C ILE A 57 17.08 4.44 8.21
N LEU A 58 17.41 4.71 6.95
CA LEU A 58 18.73 5.13 6.50
C LEU A 58 18.75 6.62 6.14
N LYS A 59 19.83 7.33 6.48
CA LYS A 59 20.02 8.75 6.14
C LYS A 59 20.05 9.01 4.63
N GLY A 60 20.75 8.15 3.89
CA GLY A 60 20.96 8.31 2.44
C GLY A 60 19.78 7.88 1.58
N VAL A 61 18.69 7.42 2.16
CA VAL A 61 17.50 6.95 1.43
C VAL A 61 16.25 7.70 1.88
N SER A 62 15.53 8.24 0.92
CA SER A 62 14.25 8.88 1.14
C SER A 62 13.12 8.16 0.43
N LYS A 63 11.88 8.38 0.88
CA LYS A 63 10.65 7.96 0.20
C LYS A 63 9.99 9.14 -0.48
N LEU A 64 9.50 8.94 -1.70
CA LEU A 64 8.55 9.88 -2.28
C LEU A 64 7.21 9.77 -1.56
N ALA A 65 6.67 10.89 -1.11
CA ALA A 65 5.39 10.91 -0.41
C ALA A 65 4.24 10.41 -1.30
N PRO A 66 3.25 9.70 -0.75
CA PRO A 66 2.03 9.35 -1.47
C PRO A 66 1.36 10.58 -2.08
N GLY A 67 0.73 10.40 -3.24
CA GLY A 67 0.05 11.50 -3.93
C GLY A 67 1.00 12.56 -4.50
N HIS A 68 2.31 12.30 -4.56
CA HIS A 68 3.30 13.22 -5.10
C HIS A 68 3.95 12.68 -6.38
N SER A 69 4.31 13.59 -7.26
CA SER A 69 5.23 13.39 -8.37
C SER A 69 6.53 14.15 -8.12
N MET A 70 7.62 13.68 -8.72
CA MET A 70 8.91 14.34 -8.67
C MET A 70 9.45 14.51 -10.08
N MET A 71 9.81 15.73 -10.43
CA MET A 71 10.50 16.04 -11.68
C MET A 71 11.97 16.29 -11.38
N ILE A 72 12.83 15.63 -12.16
CA ILE A 72 14.29 15.73 -12.02
C ILE A 72 14.80 16.34 -13.33
N ARG A 73 15.52 17.45 -13.23
CA ARG A 73 16.16 18.11 -14.36
C ARG A 73 17.66 17.93 -14.25
N SER A 74 18.25 17.36 -15.31
CA SER A 74 19.69 17.10 -15.42
C SER A 74 20.49 18.20 -16.11
N ASP A 75 19.80 19.17 -16.71
CA ASP A 75 20.34 20.26 -17.53
C ASP A 75 20.73 21.52 -16.72
N ALA A 76 20.39 21.55 -15.43
CA ALA A 76 20.76 22.67 -14.55
C ALA A 76 22.06 22.39 -13.78
N PRO A 77 22.91 23.40 -13.53
CA PRO A 77 24.03 23.27 -12.60
C PRO A 77 23.52 22.93 -11.20
N GLY A 78 23.73 21.67 -10.79
CA GLY A 78 23.13 21.14 -9.58
C GLY A 78 21.69 20.65 -9.86
N GLN A 79 21.48 19.36 -9.82
CA GLN A 79 20.20 18.70 -10.06
C GLN A 79 19.08 19.38 -9.27
N SER A 80 18.11 19.97 -9.98
CA SER A 80 16.93 20.52 -9.35
C SER A 80 15.84 19.45 -9.22
N PHE A 81 15.20 19.42 -8.06
CA PHE A 81 14.14 18.47 -7.74
C PHE A 81 12.88 19.26 -7.45
N ASP A 82 11.86 19.05 -8.25
CA ASP A 82 10.55 19.65 -8.05
C ASP A 82 9.56 18.57 -7.66
N GLN A 83 9.02 18.65 -6.44
CA GLN A 83 7.99 17.73 -5.95
C GLN A 83 6.66 18.45 -5.95
N GLN A 84 5.67 17.84 -6.59
CA GLN A 84 4.31 18.35 -6.67
C GLN A 84 3.33 17.35 -6.08
N GLN A 85 2.50 17.81 -5.17
CA GLN A 85 1.37 17.06 -4.67
C GLN A 85 0.23 17.13 -5.70
N TYR A 86 -0.11 15.99 -6.31
CA TYR A 86 -1.22 15.90 -7.26
C TYR A 86 -2.50 15.34 -6.62
N TRP A 87 -2.40 14.76 -5.43
CA TRP A 87 -3.52 14.21 -4.70
C TRP A 87 -3.27 14.21 -3.19
N HIS A 88 -4.32 14.46 -2.43
CA HIS A 88 -4.35 14.26 -0.97
C HIS A 88 -5.70 13.66 -0.57
N LEU A 89 -5.72 12.93 0.53
CA LEU A 89 -6.95 12.45 1.12
C LEU A 89 -7.70 13.62 1.75
N SER A 90 -8.93 13.83 1.30
CA SER A 90 -9.84 14.82 1.89
C SER A 90 -11.03 14.09 2.49
N ALA A 91 -11.21 14.22 3.79
CA ALA A 91 -12.35 13.68 4.52
C ALA A 91 -13.25 14.83 4.96
N THR A 92 -14.20 15.17 4.09
CA THR A 92 -15.21 16.21 4.38
C THR A 92 -16.58 15.58 4.58
N ARG A 93 -17.29 16.01 5.62
CA ARG A 93 -18.70 15.62 5.74
C ARG A 93 -19.50 16.34 4.66
N PRO A 94 -20.44 15.65 3.98
CA PRO A 94 -21.36 16.32 3.08
C PRO A 94 -22.19 17.33 3.85
N ALA A 95 -22.52 18.44 3.20
CA ALA A 95 -23.34 19.49 3.80
C ALA A 95 -24.74 18.99 4.18
N GLU A 96 -25.27 18.05 3.40
CA GLU A 96 -26.55 17.40 3.66
C GLU A 96 -26.33 15.92 4.06
N PRO A 97 -27.04 15.43 5.10
CA PRO A 97 -27.00 14.02 5.47
C PRO A 97 -27.56 13.16 4.32
N ARG A 98 -26.86 12.11 3.99
CA ARG A 98 -27.33 11.09 3.05
C ARG A 98 -27.96 9.93 3.80
N HIS A 99 -28.93 9.26 3.18
CA HIS A 99 -29.51 8.05 3.74
C HIS A 99 -28.48 6.91 3.73
N GLU A 100 -28.58 6.01 4.70
CA GLU A 100 -27.71 4.84 4.83
C GLU A 100 -27.65 4.00 3.55
N ILE A 101 -28.80 3.81 2.92
CA ILE A 101 -28.92 3.03 1.67
C ILE A 101 -28.11 3.65 0.52
N GLU A 102 -28.04 4.98 0.44
CA GLU A 102 -27.25 5.69 -0.57
C GLU A 102 -25.75 5.50 -0.32
N TRP A 103 -25.34 5.54 0.95
CA TRP A 103 -23.95 5.26 1.33
C TRP A 103 -23.56 3.81 1.02
N THR A 104 -24.41 2.86 1.38
CA THR A 104 -24.21 1.43 1.11
C THR A 104 -24.01 1.19 -0.38
N GLN A 105 -24.88 1.75 -1.22
CA GLN A 105 -24.77 1.60 -2.67
C GLN A 105 -23.48 2.24 -3.23
N GLN A 106 -23.13 3.43 -2.76
CA GLN A 106 -21.90 4.11 -3.22
C GLN A 106 -20.63 3.35 -2.82
N ILE A 107 -20.59 2.80 -1.60
CA ILE A 107 -19.48 2.00 -1.12
C ILE A 107 -19.38 0.73 -1.94
N HIS A 108 -20.49 0.01 -2.14
CA HIS A 108 -20.53 -1.21 -2.94
C HIS A 108 -20.01 -0.96 -4.37
N ASP A 109 -20.54 0.08 -5.04
CA ASP A 109 -20.12 0.43 -6.41
C ASP A 109 -18.63 0.85 -6.49
N ALA A 110 -18.11 1.53 -5.48
CA ALA A 110 -16.71 1.92 -5.42
C ALA A 110 -15.80 0.70 -5.23
N LEU A 111 -16.19 -0.23 -4.36
CA LEU A 111 -15.45 -1.47 -4.11
C LEU A 111 -15.48 -2.38 -5.34
N ARG A 112 -16.65 -2.55 -5.96
CA ARG A 112 -16.80 -3.32 -7.19
C ARG A 112 -15.89 -2.78 -8.30
N LYS A 113 -15.90 -1.47 -8.55
CA LYS A 113 -14.99 -0.83 -9.51
C LYS A 113 -13.52 -1.02 -9.17
N ALA A 114 -13.18 -1.02 -7.88
CA ALA A 114 -11.80 -1.25 -7.45
C ALA A 114 -11.35 -2.69 -7.72
N VAL A 115 -12.23 -3.67 -7.52
CA VAL A 115 -11.99 -5.09 -7.85
C VAL A 115 -11.86 -5.27 -9.36
N GLU A 116 -12.83 -4.79 -10.14
CA GLU A 116 -12.84 -4.88 -11.61
C GLU A 116 -11.56 -4.31 -12.24
N ARG A 117 -11.08 -3.16 -11.74
CA ARG A 117 -9.82 -2.57 -12.20
C ARG A 117 -8.61 -3.47 -11.96
N ARG A 118 -8.56 -4.15 -10.81
CA ARG A 118 -7.45 -5.06 -10.49
C ARG A 118 -7.49 -6.31 -11.35
N LEU A 119 -8.66 -6.82 -11.61
CA LEU A 119 -8.86 -7.95 -12.52
C LEU A 119 -8.46 -7.59 -13.96
N SER A 120 -8.87 -6.41 -14.44
CA SER A 120 -8.62 -6.00 -15.83
C SER A 120 -7.15 -5.79 -16.19
N VAL A 121 -6.29 -5.54 -15.20
CA VAL A 121 -4.84 -5.35 -15.39
C VAL A 121 -4.00 -6.54 -14.95
N ALA A 122 -4.63 -7.59 -14.42
CA ALA A 122 -3.94 -8.80 -14.02
C ALA A 122 -3.63 -9.65 -15.26
N ASP A 123 -2.39 -10.00 -15.45
CA ASP A 123 -1.89 -10.90 -16.49
C ASP A 123 -1.67 -12.34 -16.00
N VAL A 124 -2.01 -12.58 -14.74
CA VAL A 124 -1.93 -13.89 -14.06
C VAL A 124 -3.20 -14.15 -13.25
N PRO A 125 -3.50 -15.42 -12.90
CA PRO A 125 -4.62 -15.74 -12.03
C PRO A 125 -4.57 -14.96 -10.71
N VAL A 126 -5.69 -14.39 -10.30
CA VAL A 126 -5.83 -13.63 -9.06
C VAL A 126 -6.36 -14.54 -7.97
N GLY A 127 -5.74 -14.53 -6.80
CA GLY A 127 -6.22 -15.18 -5.59
C GLY A 127 -6.49 -14.16 -4.47
N VAL A 128 -7.21 -14.56 -3.45
CA VAL A 128 -7.58 -13.72 -2.31
C VAL A 128 -7.04 -14.30 -1.01
N LEU A 129 -6.42 -13.47 -0.20
CA LEU A 129 -6.15 -13.80 1.20
C LEU A 129 -7.46 -13.69 1.97
N LEU A 130 -7.94 -14.81 2.50
CA LEU A 130 -9.23 -14.91 3.18
C LEU A 130 -9.01 -15.24 4.66
N SER A 131 -9.30 -14.29 5.53
CA SER A 131 -9.26 -14.49 6.99
C SER A 131 -10.62 -14.87 7.58
N GLY A 132 -11.70 -14.83 6.78
CA GLY A 132 -13.08 -14.98 7.27
C GLY A 132 -13.65 -13.71 7.89
N GLY A 133 -12.87 -12.64 8.01
CA GLY A 133 -13.35 -11.32 8.42
C GLY A 133 -14.20 -10.64 7.33
N LEU A 134 -14.95 -9.59 7.73
CA LEU A 134 -15.88 -8.88 6.86
C LEU A 134 -15.23 -8.40 5.54
N ASP A 135 -14.06 -7.76 5.63
CA ASP A 135 -13.42 -7.15 4.47
C ASP A 135 -12.96 -8.18 3.44
N SER A 136 -12.31 -9.26 3.89
CA SER A 136 -11.83 -10.33 3.01
C SER A 136 -12.99 -11.13 2.41
N SER A 137 -14.04 -11.37 3.18
CA SER A 137 -15.26 -12.06 2.71
C SER A 137 -16.01 -11.22 1.67
N LEU A 138 -16.11 -9.90 1.88
CA LEU A 138 -16.70 -8.98 0.91
C LEU A 138 -15.92 -8.99 -0.42
N LEU A 139 -14.57 -9.06 -0.38
CA LEU A 139 -13.77 -9.16 -1.59
C LEU A 139 -14.04 -10.46 -2.36
N VAL A 140 -14.21 -11.59 -1.67
CA VAL A 140 -14.58 -12.86 -2.30
C VAL A 140 -15.95 -12.73 -3.00
N GLY A 141 -16.95 -12.15 -2.31
CA GLY A 141 -18.28 -11.91 -2.87
C GLY A 141 -18.23 -11.03 -4.13
N LEU A 142 -17.50 -9.92 -4.09
CA LEU A 142 -17.35 -9.00 -5.22
C LEU A 142 -16.63 -9.64 -6.42
N LEU A 143 -15.68 -10.53 -6.18
CA LEU A 143 -15.00 -11.28 -7.24
C LEU A 143 -15.93 -12.33 -7.88
N ALA A 144 -16.77 -12.98 -7.07
CA ALA A 144 -17.80 -13.88 -7.57
C ALA A 144 -18.85 -13.13 -8.41
N GLU A 145 -19.33 -11.97 -7.94
CA GLU A 145 -20.20 -11.07 -8.72
C GLU A 145 -19.58 -10.63 -10.05
N ALA A 146 -18.27 -10.36 -10.06
CA ALA A 146 -17.53 -10.02 -11.27
C ALA A 146 -17.34 -11.20 -12.24
N GLY A 147 -17.85 -12.40 -11.90
CA GLY A 147 -17.82 -13.59 -12.73
C GLY A 147 -16.47 -14.30 -12.78
N VAL A 148 -15.61 -14.10 -11.77
CA VAL A 148 -14.35 -14.84 -11.67
C VAL A 148 -14.65 -16.30 -11.41
N LYS A 149 -14.29 -17.15 -12.37
CA LYS A 149 -14.37 -18.62 -12.22
C LYS A 149 -13.08 -19.13 -11.59
N ASP A 150 -13.19 -20.22 -10.83
CA ASP A 150 -12.05 -20.87 -10.16
C ASP A 150 -11.27 -19.90 -9.24
N LEU A 151 -11.99 -19.07 -8.50
CA LEU A 151 -11.41 -18.16 -7.53
C LEU A 151 -10.66 -18.97 -6.45
N ARG A 152 -9.37 -18.68 -6.30
CA ARG A 152 -8.53 -19.29 -5.29
C ARG A 152 -8.45 -18.41 -4.06
N THR A 153 -8.76 -19.00 -2.91
CA THR A 153 -8.60 -18.35 -1.61
C THR A 153 -7.44 -18.99 -0.84
N PHE A 154 -6.77 -18.17 -0.03
CA PHE A 154 -5.65 -18.60 0.80
C PHE A 154 -5.88 -18.09 2.22
N SER A 155 -5.90 -18.98 3.18
CA SER A 155 -6.03 -18.68 4.60
C SER A 155 -4.74 -19.09 5.33
N ILE A 156 -4.37 -18.31 6.35
CA ILE A 156 -3.23 -18.60 7.21
C ILE A 156 -3.79 -18.97 8.58
N GLY A 157 -3.45 -20.15 9.05
CA GLY A 157 -3.75 -20.59 10.40
C GLY A 157 -2.46 -20.68 11.22
N PHE A 158 -2.61 -20.53 12.53
CA PHE A 158 -1.55 -20.72 13.49
C PHE A 158 -1.93 -21.90 14.41
N GLU A 159 -0.95 -22.51 15.03
CA GLU A 159 -1.19 -23.53 16.07
C GLU A 159 -1.81 -22.88 17.30
N ASP A 160 -2.72 -23.58 17.93
CA ASP A 160 -3.33 -23.14 19.18
C ASP A 160 -2.27 -23.06 20.29
N ILE A 161 -2.29 -21.98 21.05
CA ILE A 161 -1.39 -21.78 22.19
C ILE A 161 -2.21 -21.65 23.45
N ALA A 162 -2.09 -22.64 24.34
CA ALA A 162 -2.86 -22.73 25.57
C ALA A 162 -4.38 -22.72 25.30
N ASP A 163 -5.09 -21.70 25.81
CA ASP A 163 -6.54 -21.57 25.66
C ASP A 163 -6.95 -20.63 24.52
N GLU A 164 -5.98 -20.14 23.73
CA GLU A 164 -6.24 -19.26 22.57
C GLU A 164 -6.20 -20.04 21.27
N ALA A 165 -7.30 -19.96 20.50
CA ALA A 165 -7.38 -20.54 19.18
C ALA A 165 -6.47 -19.75 18.23
N GLY A 166 -5.51 -20.45 17.60
CA GLY A 166 -4.56 -19.85 16.66
C GLY A 166 -5.06 -19.73 15.24
N SER A 167 -6.28 -20.22 14.95
CA SER A 167 -6.80 -20.33 13.59
C SER A 167 -8.23 -19.81 13.49
N GLU A 168 -8.50 -19.06 12.41
CA GLU A 168 -9.83 -18.56 12.04
C GLU A 168 -10.43 -19.34 10.86
N PHE A 169 -9.99 -20.59 10.64
CA PHE A 169 -10.45 -21.40 9.50
C PHE A 169 -11.97 -21.62 9.48
N GLU A 170 -12.61 -21.74 10.64
CA GLU A 170 -14.07 -21.86 10.75
C GLU A 170 -14.79 -20.72 10.00
N TYR A 171 -14.28 -19.48 10.12
CA TYR A 171 -14.87 -18.32 9.45
C TYR A 171 -14.51 -18.26 7.97
N SER A 172 -13.30 -18.63 7.59
CA SER A 172 -12.91 -18.65 6.18
C SER A 172 -13.62 -19.75 5.41
N ASP A 173 -13.80 -20.94 6.02
CA ASP A 173 -14.51 -22.07 5.41
C ASP A 173 -16.01 -21.80 5.21
N ALA A 174 -16.60 -20.92 6.04
CA ALA A 174 -17.99 -20.52 5.88
C ALA A 174 -18.23 -19.59 4.67
N VAL A 175 -17.18 -19.01 4.09
CA VAL A 175 -17.25 -18.08 2.95
C VAL A 175 -17.06 -18.79 1.61
N VAL A 176 -16.43 -19.96 1.60
CA VAL A 176 -16.10 -20.75 0.41
C VAL A 176 -17.16 -21.79 0.14
#